data_5432a7f04c9395ecbfe7d97a06f7a059
#
_entry.id   5432a7f04c9395ecbfe7d97a06f7a059
#
_cell.length_a   1.000
_cell.length_b   1.000
_cell.length_c   1.000
_cell.angle_alpha   90.00
_cell.angle_beta   90.00
_cell.angle_gamma   90.00
#
_symmetry.space_group_name_H-M   'P 1'
#
loop_
_entity.id
_entity.type
_entity.pdbx_description
1 polymer ?
#
loop_
_entity_poly.entity_id
_entity_poly.type
_entity_poly.pdbx_seq_one_letter_code
_entity_poly.pdbx_strand_id
1 'polypeptide(L)'
;MVIQEIALRQLKLPLTKPYRVSFRTYTEFEPIIVEVRDTDGNTGWGEAYIPAGSTAETADGAWEFCRTVAARLLGKTVAEAKSLVDGEVDSAPFASCAILTALAVLERHPALAVKVETRIPLLVPIAGANQADIEAEVDARFAQGYRTFKGKVGWQVDDDLARIALIQAAARGRARITLDANRGYDEAQGCRFASSLNPDGIDLFEQPCEADEWAANTAVAKVSTVPLMLDESIRTDADINRAAGIDGVKLVKLKLKRVGGVERAIRAMTLARSRGLDICLGDGVATELMCWVEACVSRGFLSRAGDMNGFLKPKVRLLANPLPFEDGCIVLRPGYWPEVDRAVLSAHETRSERFAPVAVA
;
A
#
# COMPACT_ATOMS: atom_id res chain seq x y z
N MET A 1 -21.00 -8.00 -19.59
CA MET A 1 -20.88 -8.05 -18.12
C MET A 1 -21.76 -6.95 -17.54
N VAL A 2 -22.88 -7.35 -16.93
CA VAL A 2 -23.82 -6.47 -16.22
C VAL A 2 -23.79 -6.89 -14.76
N ILE A 3 -23.70 -5.94 -13.84
CA ILE A 3 -23.60 -6.21 -12.40
C ILE A 3 -24.93 -6.74 -11.88
N GLN A 4 -24.93 -7.96 -11.38
CA GLN A 4 -26.10 -8.63 -10.83
C GLN A 4 -26.15 -8.56 -9.29
N GLU A 5 -24.99 -8.62 -8.64
CA GLU A 5 -24.91 -8.69 -7.20
C GLU A 5 -23.65 -8.00 -6.68
N ILE A 6 -23.79 -7.34 -5.55
CA ILE A 6 -22.64 -6.81 -4.79
C ILE A 6 -22.79 -7.25 -3.34
N ALA A 7 -21.71 -7.77 -2.76
CA ALA A 7 -21.64 -8.06 -1.34
C ALA A 7 -20.49 -7.29 -0.69
N LEU A 8 -20.79 -6.63 0.40
CA LEU A 8 -19.83 -5.91 1.25
C LEU A 8 -19.58 -6.73 2.51
N ARG A 9 -18.33 -6.82 2.93
CA ARG A 9 -17.94 -7.46 4.19
C ARG A 9 -16.86 -6.65 4.87
N GLN A 10 -17.04 -6.38 6.14
CA GLN A 10 -15.97 -5.88 6.99
C GLN A 10 -15.39 -7.05 7.78
N LEU A 11 -14.08 -7.21 7.70
CA LEU A 11 -13.37 -8.28 8.39
C LEU A 11 -12.59 -7.76 9.58
N LYS A 12 -12.24 -8.66 10.49
CA LYS A 12 -11.33 -8.43 11.60
C LYS A 12 -10.24 -9.49 11.57
N LEU A 13 -9.04 -9.10 11.11
CA LEU A 13 -7.93 -10.01 10.88
C LEU A 13 -6.83 -9.76 11.91
N PRO A 14 -6.66 -10.62 12.94
CA PRO A 14 -5.64 -10.44 13.95
C PRO A 14 -4.23 -10.59 13.36
N LEU A 15 -3.30 -9.75 13.83
CA LEU A 15 -1.90 -9.77 13.38
C LEU A 15 -1.07 -10.78 14.17
N THR A 16 -0.02 -11.31 13.52
CA THR A 16 0.97 -12.20 14.15
C THR A 16 1.78 -11.49 15.24
N LYS A 17 2.06 -10.20 15.03
CA LYS A 17 2.74 -9.31 15.97
C LYS A 17 2.12 -7.92 15.85
N PRO A 18 2.11 -7.11 16.93
CA PRO A 18 1.72 -5.71 16.82
C PRO A 18 2.56 -4.98 15.76
N TYR A 19 1.91 -4.21 14.89
CA TYR A 19 2.56 -3.40 13.87
C TYR A 19 2.54 -1.93 14.30
N ARG A 20 3.71 -1.39 14.62
CA ARG A 20 3.89 -0.03 15.13
C ARG A 20 4.33 0.93 14.02
N VAL A 21 3.64 2.05 13.92
CA VAL A 21 4.03 3.25 13.15
C VAL A 21 4.17 4.43 14.11
N SER A 22 4.65 5.60 13.67
CA SER A 22 4.92 6.76 14.55
C SER A 22 3.72 7.17 15.39
N PHE A 23 2.50 7.11 14.84
CA PHE A 23 1.27 7.62 15.45
C PHE A 23 0.31 6.53 15.96
N ARG A 24 0.56 5.24 15.70
CA ARG A 24 -0.35 4.14 16.08
C ARG A 24 0.34 2.77 16.17
N THR A 25 -0.29 1.88 16.95
CA THR A 25 0.03 0.44 16.95
C THR A 25 -1.22 -0.35 16.53
N TYR A 26 -1.08 -1.19 15.51
CA TYR A 26 -2.12 -2.09 15.03
C TYR A 26 -1.93 -3.47 15.62
N THR A 27 -3.02 -4.08 16.10
CA THR A 27 -3.05 -5.49 16.56
C THR A 27 -3.89 -6.35 15.62
N GLU A 28 -4.66 -5.72 14.74
CA GLU A 28 -5.54 -6.33 13.75
C GLU A 28 -5.70 -5.41 12.54
N PHE A 29 -6.09 -5.98 11.40
CA PHE A 29 -6.55 -5.24 10.23
C PHE A 29 -8.05 -5.41 10.06
N GLU A 30 -8.75 -4.34 9.70
CA GLU A 30 -10.20 -4.30 9.54
C GLU A 30 -10.58 -3.86 8.12
N PRO A 31 -10.23 -4.64 7.06
CA PRO A 31 -10.55 -4.26 5.69
C PRO A 31 -12.04 -4.39 5.38
N ILE A 32 -12.51 -3.54 4.48
CA ILE A 32 -13.77 -3.71 3.77
C ILE A 32 -13.45 -4.51 2.50
N ILE A 33 -14.09 -5.66 2.34
CA ILE A 33 -14.01 -6.49 1.14
C ILE A 33 -15.27 -6.29 0.31
N VAL A 34 -15.09 -5.99 -0.97
CA VAL A 34 -16.16 -5.85 -1.96
C VAL A 34 -16.11 -7.02 -2.91
N GLU A 35 -17.22 -7.75 -3.00
CA GLU A 35 -17.44 -8.79 -4.00
C GLU A 35 -18.46 -8.27 -5.01
N VAL A 36 -18.12 -8.28 -6.29
CA VAL A 36 -19.02 -7.93 -7.39
C VAL A 36 -19.22 -9.15 -8.27
N ARG A 37 -20.48 -9.50 -8.57
CA ARG A 37 -20.82 -10.61 -9.48
C ARG A 37 -21.62 -10.08 -10.66
N ASP A 38 -21.29 -10.56 -11.86
CA ASP A 38 -22.04 -10.25 -13.07
C ASP A 38 -23.12 -11.31 -13.37
N THR A 39 -23.93 -11.02 -14.42
CA THR A 39 -24.98 -11.92 -14.93
C THR A 39 -24.44 -13.24 -15.48
N ASP A 40 -23.18 -13.32 -15.83
CA ASP A 40 -22.52 -14.50 -16.38
C ASP A 40 -21.90 -15.38 -15.28
N GLY A 41 -22.02 -14.94 -14.01
CA GLY A 41 -21.50 -15.63 -12.83
C GLY A 41 -20.02 -15.36 -12.52
N ASN A 42 -19.36 -14.46 -13.27
CA ASN A 42 -18.00 -14.04 -12.93
C ASN A 42 -18.01 -13.21 -11.67
N THR A 43 -16.91 -13.29 -10.93
CA THR A 43 -16.75 -12.58 -9.65
C THR A 43 -15.48 -11.74 -9.65
N GLY A 44 -15.62 -10.51 -9.21
CA GLY A 44 -14.48 -9.61 -8.94
C GLY A 44 -14.41 -9.27 -7.46
N TRP A 45 -13.20 -9.08 -6.97
CA TRP A 45 -12.91 -8.80 -5.57
C TRP A 45 -12.07 -7.55 -5.44
N GLY A 46 -12.40 -6.73 -4.47
CA GLY A 46 -11.61 -5.56 -4.11
C GLY A 46 -11.58 -5.35 -2.61
N GLU A 47 -10.65 -4.52 -2.20
CA GLU A 47 -10.36 -4.29 -0.79
C GLU A 47 -10.11 -2.82 -0.55
N ALA A 48 -10.59 -2.29 0.58
CA ALA A 48 -10.07 -1.09 1.19
C ALA A 48 -9.87 -1.30 2.69
N TYR A 49 -8.75 -0.80 3.18
CA TYR A 49 -8.50 -0.63 4.60
C TYR A 49 -8.30 0.84 4.89
N ILE A 50 -9.06 1.37 5.84
CA ILE A 50 -9.08 2.78 6.21
C ILE A 50 -8.24 2.96 7.49
N PRO A 51 -6.92 3.25 7.38
CA PRO A 51 -6.10 3.41 8.57
C PRO A 51 -6.36 4.77 9.19
N ALA A 52 -6.92 4.80 10.38
CA ALA A 52 -7.17 6.03 11.11
C ALA A 52 -5.88 6.87 11.24
N GLY A 53 -5.97 8.17 10.93
CA GLY A 53 -4.85 9.11 10.92
C GLY A 53 -4.04 9.16 9.60
N SER A 54 -4.34 8.30 8.61
CA SER A 54 -3.68 8.31 7.30
C SER A 54 -4.54 8.91 6.19
N THR A 55 -5.82 9.11 6.44
CA THR A 55 -6.81 9.66 5.51
C THR A 55 -7.88 10.40 6.30
N ALA A 56 -8.60 11.29 5.63
CA ALA A 56 -9.79 11.94 6.19
C ALA A 56 -11.01 10.99 6.23
N GLU A 57 -10.98 9.90 5.48
CA GLU A 57 -12.04 8.89 5.52
C GLU A 57 -12.03 8.16 6.86
N THR A 58 -13.23 7.78 7.33
CA THR A 58 -13.42 6.89 8.49
C THR A 58 -13.90 5.52 8.03
N ALA A 59 -13.68 4.47 8.83
CA ALA A 59 -14.14 3.13 8.49
C ALA A 59 -15.67 3.07 8.28
N ASP A 60 -16.44 3.72 9.15
CA ASP A 60 -17.90 3.79 9.02
C ASP A 60 -18.32 4.63 7.80
N GLY A 61 -17.66 5.76 7.55
CA GLY A 61 -17.91 6.59 6.36
C GLY A 61 -17.65 5.83 5.07
N ALA A 62 -16.54 5.09 5.00
CA ALA A 62 -16.20 4.24 3.86
C ALA A 62 -17.22 3.10 3.67
N TRP A 63 -17.69 2.50 4.77
CA TRP A 63 -18.76 1.51 4.72
C TRP A 63 -20.04 2.07 4.12
N GLU A 64 -20.52 3.22 4.64
CA GLU A 64 -21.76 3.87 4.16
C GLU A 64 -21.61 4.34 2.70
N PHE A 65 -20.43 4.80 2.31
CA PHE A 65 -20.12 5.10 0.91
C PHE A 65 -20.27 3.85 0.04
N CYS A 66 -19.58 2.75 0.38
CA CYS A 66 -19.66 1.49 -0.35
C CYS A 66 -21.11 1.00 -0.44
N ARG A 67 -21.87 1.08 0.64
CA ARG A 67 -23.27 0.68 0.72
C ARG A 67 -24.17 1.50 -0.23
N THR A 68 -24.02 2.82 -0.19
CA THR A 68 -24.79 3.74 -1.03
C THR A 68 -24.47 3.55 -2.50
N VAL A 69 -23.18 3.42 -2.82
CA VAL A 69 -22.73 3.22 -4.20
C VAL A 69 -23.15 1.85 -4.72
N ALA A 70 -22.99 0.77 -3.95
CA ALA A 70 -23.35 -0.59 -4.35
C ALA A 70 -24.79 -0.67 -4.83
N ALA A 71 -25.75 -0.06 -4.13
CA ALA A 71 -27.15 -0.04 -4.54
C ALA A 71 -27.37 0.63 -5.91
N ARG A 72 -26.53 1.62 -6.27
CA ARG A 72 -26.62 2.36 -7.54
C ARG A 72 -25.98 1.61 -8.72
N LEU A 73 -25.15 0.61 -8.45
CA LEU A 73 -24.42 -0.14 -9.48
C LEU A 73 -25.18 -1.33 -10.02
N LEU A 74 -26.22 -1.81 -9.34
CA LEU A 74 -27.01 -2.95 -9.80
C LEU A 74 -27.63 -2.67 -11.17
N GLY A 75 -27.56 -3.65 -12.07
CA GLY A 75 -28.05 -3.57 -13.43
C GLY A 75 -27.21 -2.71 -14.39
N LYS A 76 -26.14 -2.09 -13.92
CA LYS A 76 -25.20 -1.33 -14.77
C LYS A 76 -24.16 -2.25 -15.41
N THR A 77 -23.69 -1.84 -16.56
CA THR A 77 -22.47 -2.42 -17.15
C THR A 77 -21.24 -2.05 -16.30
N VAL A 78 -20.18 -2.83 -16.41
CA VAL A 78 -18.90 -2.53 -15.70
C VAL A 78 -18.38 -1.13 -16.09
N ALA A 79 -18.50 -0.73 -17.35
CA ALA A 79 -18.06 0.59 -17.80
C ALA A 79 -18.86 1.75 -17.16
N GLU A 80 -20.19 1.64 -17.10
CA GLU A 80 -21.05 2.62 -16.43
C GLU A 80 -20.77 2.69 -14.93
N ALA A 81 -20.57 1.53 -14.30
CA ALA A 81 -20.24 1.45 -12.88
C ALA A 81 -18.90 2.12 -12.58
N LYS A 82 -17.86 1.85 -13.38
CA LYS A 82 -16.55 2.51 -13.25
C LYS A 82 -16.68 4.03 -13.39
N SER A 83 -17.39 4.50 -14.42
CA SER A 83 -17.60 5.95 -14.63
C SER A 83 -18.30 6.61 -13.44
N LEU A 84 -19.30 5.94 -12.87
CA LEU A 84 -20.03 6.44 -11.70
C LEU A 84 -19.11 6.55 -10.47
N VAL A 85 -18.34 5.49 -10.19
CA VAL A 85 -17.46 5.45 -9.01
C VAL A 85 -16.25 6.37 -9.19
N ASP A 86 -15.72 6.49 -10.42
CA ASP A 86 -14.58 7.38 -10.71
C ASP A 86 -14.91 8.84 -10.43
N GLY A 87 -16.18 9.25 -10.63
CA GLY A 87 -16.68 10.58 -10.27
C GLY A 87 -16.72 10.86 -8.78
N GLU A 88 -16.65 9.84 -7.93
CA GLU A 88 -16.69 9.96 -6.46
C GLU A 88 -15.30 9.82 -5.80
N VAL A 89 -14.26 9.44 -6.56
CA VAL A 89 -12.92 9.12 -6.02
C VAL A 89 -12.33 10.26 -5.22
N ASP A 90 -12.49 11.51 -5.67
CA ASP A 90 -11.88 12.65 -5.00
C ASP A 90 -12.47 12.91 -3.60
N SER A 91 -13.69 12.45 -3.35
CA SER A 91 -14.36 12.54 -2.04
C SER A 91 -14.07 11.36 -1.12
N ALA A 92 -13.88 10.16 -1.69
CA ALA A 92 -13.70 8.92 -0.95
C ALA A 92 -12.75 7.95 -1.69
N PRO A 93 -11.47 8.28 -1.84
CA PRO A 93 -10.54 7.51 -2.66
C PRO A 93 -10.36 6.07 -2.18
N PHE A 94 -10.29 5.83 -0.87
CA PHE A 94 -10.08 4.48 -0.32
C PHE A 94 -11.31 3.60 -0.53
N ALA A 95 -12.49 4.12 -0.21
CA ALA A 95 -13.74 3.38 -0.42
C ALA A 95 -14.01 3.13 -1.91
N SER A 96 -13.80 4.13 -2.77
CA SER A 96 -13.89 4.00 -4.23
C SER A 96 -12.92 2.94 -4.77
N CYS A 97 -11.69 2.89 -4.23
CA CYS A 97 -10.69 1.91 -4.63
C CYS A 97 -11.17 0.47 -4.43
N ALA A 98 -11.86 0.16 -3.34
CA ALA A 98 -12.40 -1.18 -3.12
C ALA A 98 -13.35 -1.60 -4.25
N ILE A 99 -14.26 -0.71 -4.65
CA ILE A 99 -15.23 -0.98 -5.71
C ILE A 99 -14.55 -1.02 -7.08
N LEU A 100 -13.72 -0.02 -7.40
CA LEU A 100 -13.03 0.06 -8.70
C LEU A 100 -12.06 -1.12 -8.90
N THR A 101 -11.41 -1.58 -7.84
CA THR A 101 -10.55 -2.77 -7.89
C THR A 101 -11.37 -4.03 -8.11
N ALA A 102 -12.53 -4.18 -7.44
CA ALA A 102 -13.43 -5.30 -7.68
C ALA A 102 -13.93 -5.34 -9.14
N LEU A 103 -14.26 -4.18 -9.71
CA LEU A 103 -14.66 -4.08 -11.13
C LEU A 103 -13.51 -4.41 -12.09
N ALA A 104 -12.27 -3.96 -11.78
CA ALA A 104 -11.08 -4.28 -12.57
C ALA A 104 -10.76 -5.79 -12.53
N VAL A 105 -10.92 -6.42 -11.37
CA VAL A 105 -10.77 -7.88 -11.24
C VAL A 105 -11.87 -8.62 -12.00
N LEU A 106 -13.13 -8.16 -11.90
CA LEU A 106 -14.28 -8.75 -12.61
C LEU A 106 -14.08 -8.76 -14.12
N GLU A 107 -13.66 -7.64 -14.71
CA GLU A 107 -13.43 -7.53 -16.15
C GLU A 107 -12.11 -8.13 -16.63
N ARG A 108 -11.30 -8.70 -15.72
CA ARG A 108 -9.95 -9.20 -16.00
C ARG A 108 -9.07 -8.13 -16.66
N HIS A 109 -8.99 -6.96 -16.01
CA HIS A 109 -8.23 -5.81 -16.51
C HIS A 109 -6.84 -6.24 -17.03
N PRO A 110 -6.38 -5.78 -18.21
CA PRO A 110 -5.13 -6.24 -18.83
C PRO A 110 -3.89 -6.11 -17.96
N ALA A 111 -3.81 -5.09 -17.08
CA ALA A 111 -2.71 -4.92 -16.14
C ALA A 111 -2.62 -6.04 -15.09
N LEU A 112 -3.71 -6.79 -14.85
CA LEU A 112 -3.72 -7.93 -13.93
C LEU A 112 -3.33 -9.25 -14.61
N ALA A 113 -3.30 -9.30 -15.94
CA ALA A 113 -2.91 -10.47 -16.69
C ALA A 113 -1.39 -10.66 -16.66
N VAL A 114 -0.93 -11.77 -16.06
CA VAL A 114 0.48 -12.13 -15.99
C VAL A 114 0.81 -13.09 -17.14
N LYS A 115 1.63 -12.64 -18.08
CA LYS A 115 2.04 -13.45 -19.25
C LYS A 115 3.38 -14.16 -19.05
N VAL A 116 4.24 -13.59 -18.24
CA VAL A 116 5.59 -14.10 -17.92
C VAL A 116 5.78 -14.03 -16.42
N GLU A 117 6.37 -15.06 -15.83
CA GLU A 117 6.70 -15.04 -14.40
C GLU A 117 7.54 -13.80 -14.08
N THR A 118 7.10 -13.07 -13.06
CA THR A 118 7.75 -11.83 -12.65
C THR A 118 7.90 -11.82 -11.14
N ARG A 119 9.10 -11.57 -10.66
CA ARG A 119 9.40 -11.45 -9.23
C ARG A 119 9.42 -9.97 -8.85
N ILE A 120 8.59 -9.60 -7.89
CA ILE A 120 8.50 -8.24 -7.35
C ILE A 120 9.15 -8.25 -5.97
N PRO A 121 10.36 -7.70 -5.80
CA PRO A 121 11.03 -7.67 -4.52
C PRO A 121 10.28 -6.78 -3.53
N LEU A 122 10.22 -7.21 -2.27
CA LEU A 122 9.61 -6.47 -1.19
C LEU A 122 10.66 -5.94 -0.20
N LEU A 123 10.39 -4.78 0.36
CA LEU A 123 11.09 -4.33 1.55
C LEU A 123 10.50 -4.99 2.81
N VAL A 124 11.28 -5.03 3.89
CA VAL A 124 10.83 -5.55 5.19
C VAL A 124 11.29 -4.62 6.32
N PRO A 125 10.39 -4.28 7.27
CA PRO A 125 10.76 -3.51 8.44
C PRO A 125 11.75 -4.28 9.35
N ILE A 126 12.69 -3.54 9.94
CA ILE A 126 13.55 -3.99 11.03
C ILE A 126 13.07 -3.33 12.31
N ALA A 127 12.65 -4.14 13.29
CA ALA A 127 12.01 -3.69 14.53
C ALA A 127 12.85 -3.89 15.78
N GLY A 128 14.00 -4.56 15.68
CA GLY A 128 14.90 -4.83 16.81
C GLY A 128 15.19 -3.57 17.66
N ALA A 129 15.19 -3.73 18.98
CA ALA A 129 15.33 -2.64 19.93
C ALA A 129 16.78 -2.35 20.34
N ASN A 130 17.65 -3.34 20.25
CA ASN A 130 19.06 -3.25 20.60
C ASN A 130 19.93 -3.92 19.54
N GLN A 131 21.24 -3.81 19.65
CA GLN A 131 22.17 -4.33 18.66
C GLN A 131 21.97 -5.83 18.38
N ALA A 132 21.86 -6.67 19.40
CA ALA A 132 21.73 -8.12 19.21
C ALA A 132 20.42 -8.50 18.52
N ASP A 133 19.30 -7.85 18.88
CA ASP A 133 18.00 -8.07 18.23
C ASP A 133 18.03 -7.62 16.77
N ILE A 134 18.67 -6.47 16.46
CA ILE A 134 18.81 -5.94 15.11
C ILE A 134 19.66 -6.89 14.26
N GLU A 135 20.82 -7.34 14.76
CA GLU A 135 21.71 -8.26 14.04
C GLU A 135 20.98 -9.58 13.73
N ALA A 136 20.31 -10.16 14.71
CA ALA A 136 19.56 -11.41 14.54
C ALA A 136 18.40 -11.24 13.54
N GLU A 137 17.66 -10.12 13.60
CA GLU A 137 16.56 -9.85 12.68
C GLU A 137 17.07 -9.61 11.26
N VAL A 138 18.12 -8.81 11.07
CA VAL A 138 18.74 -8.56 9.77
C VAL A 138 19.20 -9.86 9.12
N ASP A 139 19.92 -10.72 9.87
CA ASP A 139 20.40 -12.00 9.35
C ASP A 139 19.23 -12.94 8.99
N ALA A 140 18.19 -12.99 9.82
CA ALA A 140 16.99 -13.78 9.52
C ALA A 140 16.26 -13.27 8.27
N ARG A 141 16.10 -11.94 8.10
CA ARG A 141 15.46 -11.36 6.91
C ARG A 141 16.30 -11.55 5.66
N PHE A 142 17.62 -11.40 5.78
CA PHE A 142 18.54 -11.67 4.67
C PHE A 142 18.46 -13.14 4.21
N ALA A 143 18.41 -14.08 5.16
CA ALA A 143 18.23 -15.51 4.86
C ALA A 143 16.87 -15.82 4.20
N GLN A 144 15.82 -15.03 4.48
CA GLN A 144 14.52 -15.10 3.82
C GLN A 144 14.52 -14.47 2.40
N GLY A 145 15.65 -14.00 1.91
CA GLY A 145 15.79 -13.43 0.56
C GLY A 145 15.59 -11.91 0.47
N TYR A 146 15.24 -11.21 1.55
CA TYR A 146 15.10 -9.76 1.49
C TYR A 146 16.44 -9.06 1.24
N ARG A 147 16.39 -8.01 0.42
CA ARG A 147 17.55 -7.18 0.06
C ARG A 147 17.30 -5.69 0.29
N THR A 148 16.15 -5.34 0.84
CA THR A 148 15.80 -3.96 1.25
C THR A 148 15.16 -3.99 2.62
N PHE A 149 15.77 -3.29 3.57
CA PHE A 149 15.30 -3.16 4.94
C PHE A 149 14.70 -1.78 5.16
N LYS A 150 13.63 -1.70 5.96
CA LYS A 150 13.00 -0.42 6.30
C LYS A 150 13.24 -0.10 7.78
N GLY A 151 13.98 0.99 8.03
CA GLY A 151 14.17 1.58 9.34
C GLY A 151 13.09 2.62 9.62
N LYS A 152 12.29 2.42 10.68
CA LYS A 152 11.35 3.45 11.14
C LYS A 152 12.10 4.45 11.99
N VAL A 153 11.85 5.74 11.75
CA VAL A 153 12.41 6.90 12.47
C VAL A 153 11.27 7.90 12.74
N GLY A 154 11.55 9.08 13.27
CA GLY A 154 10.51 10.08 13.50
C GLY A 154 10.13 10.22 14.98
N TRP A 155 11.00 9.80 15.90
CA TRP A 155 10.79 9.95 17.35
C TRP A 155 11.79 10.93 17.96
N GLN A 156 13.02 10.49 18.20
CA GLN A 156 14.10 11.31 18.77
C GLN A 156 15.32 11.21 17.85
N VAL A 157 15.79 12.36 17.35
CA VAL A 157 16.82 12.43 16.30
C VAL A 157 18.06 11.63 16.64
N ASP A 158 18.59 11.77 17.87
CA ASP A 158 19.83 11.10 18.28
C ASP A 158 19.64 9.59 18.43
N ASP A 159 18.52 9.16 18.99
CA ASP A 159 18.18 7.74 19.15
C ASP A 159 17.93 7.09 17.79
N ASP A 160 17.23 7.82 16.89
CA ASP A 160 16.96 7.37 15.54
C ASP A 160 18.25 7.21 14.73
N LEU A 161 19.19 8.20 14.80
CA LEU A 161 20.50 8.11 14.16
C LEU A 161 21.33 6.94 14.70
N ALA A 162 21.36 6.76 16.02
CA ALA A 162 22.07 5.64 16.65
C ALA A 162 21.49 4.29 16.21
N ARG A 163 20.16 4.17 16.18
CA ARG A 163 19.48 2.94 15.72
C ARG A 163 19.74 2.63 14.24
N ILE A 164 19.74 3.64 13.38
CA ILE A 164 20.03 3.44 11.95
C ILE A 164 21.49 3.02 11.76
N ALA A 165 22.43 3.56 12.51
CA ALA A 165 23.82 3.11 12.48
C ALA A 165 23.98 1.62 12.84
N LEU A 166 23.20 1.12 13.82
CA LEU A 166 23.16 -0.32 14.14
C LEU A 166 22.61 -1.16 12.98
N ILE A 167 21.55 -0.69 12.31
CA ILE A 167 20.99 -1.39 11.13
C ILE A 167 22.01 -1.41 9.98
N GLN A 168 22.69 -0.28 9.72
CA GLN A 168 23.75 -0.21 8.70
C GLN A 168 24.88 -1.18 9.01
N ALA A 169 25.36 -1.21 10.25
CA ALA A 169 26.42 -2.14 10.70
C ALA A 169 25.98 -3.61 10.55
N ALA A 170 24.74 -3.94 10.90
CA ALA A 170 24.20 -5.29 10.74
C ALA A 170 24.02 -5.68 9.28
N ALA A 171 23.56 -4.76 8.43
CA ALA A 171 23.37 -4.99 7.00
C ALA A 171 24.69 -5.26 6.26
N ARG A 172 25.79 -4.66 6.68
CA ARG A 172 27.15 -4.87 6.14
C ARG A 172 27.22 -4.73 4.61
N GLY A 173 26.47 -3.82 4.03
CA GLY A 173 26.37 -3.64 2.59
C GLY A 173 25.65 -4.76 1.82
N ARG A 174 25.15 -5.81 2.50
CA ARG A 174 24.42 -6.94 1.89
C ARG A 174 23.01 -6.58 1.43
N ALA A 175 22.46 -5.50 1.96
CA ALA A 175 21.12 -5.02 1.64
C ALA A 175 21.09 -3.49 1.65
N ARG A 176 20.10 -2.92 0.95
CA ARG A 176 19.80 -1.50 0.96
C ARG A 176 18.87 -1.16 2.12
N ILE A 177 18.91 0.08 2.57
CA ILE A 177 18.10 0.56 3.70
C ILE A 177 17.23 1.72 3.21
N THR A 178 15.95 1.70 3.54
CA THR A 178 15.03 2.83 3.38
C THR A 178 14.61 3.31 4.76
N LEU A 179 14.49 4.62 4.94
CA LEU A 179 14.09 5.23 6.20
C LEU A 179 12.72 5.84 6.07
N ASP A 180 11.87 5.70 7.11
CA ASP A 180 10.52 6.25 7.08
C ASP A 180 10.16 6.89 8.42
N ALA A 181 9.97 8.22 8.39
CA ALA A 181 9.58 9.00 9.56
C ALA A 181 8.06 9.03 9.79
N ASN A 182 7.25 8.65 8.80
CA ASN A 182 5.79 8.79 8.87
C ASN A 182 5.34 10.14 9.45
N ARG A 183 5.93 11.25 8.97
CA ARG A 183 5.64 12.62 9.39
C ARG A 183 6.05 12.95 10.83
N GLY A 184 6.92 12.15 11.46
CA GLY A 184 7.21 12.24 12.90
C GLY A 184 8.12 13.40 13.32
N TYR A 185 8.73 14.13 12.37
CA TYR A 185 9.62 15.25 12.66
C TYR A 185 8.97 16.59 12.33
N ASP A 186 9.32 17.63 13.09
CA ASP A 186 9.22 19.01 12.66
C ASP A 186 10.34 19.36 11.67
N GLU A 187 10.32 20.58 11.10
CA GLU A 187 11.35 21.04 10.14
C GLU A 187 12.77 20.96 10.72
N ALA A 188 12.96 21.44 11.95
CA ALA A 188 14.29 21.50 12.58
C ALA A 188 14.84 20.10 12.86
N GLN A 189 14.01 19.21 13.38
CA GLN A 189 14.33 17.81 13.63
C GLN A 189 14.65 17.06 12.33
N GLY A 190 13.79 17.24 11.30
CA GLY A 190 13.94 16.62 9.99
C GLY A 190 15.23 17.07 9.30
N CYS A 191 15.54 18.38 9.32
CA CYS A 191 16.78 18.92 8.76
C CYS A 191 18.00 18.40 9.53
N ARG A 192 17.95 18.35 10.87
CA ARG A 192 19.04 17.84 11.70
C ARG A 192 19.27 16.35 11.42
N PHE A 193 18.22 15.54 11.39
CA PHE A 193 18.33 14.12 11.08
C PHE A 193 18.93 13.90 9.69
N ALA A 194 18.34 14.52 8.65
CA ALA A 194 18.71 14.32 7.28
C ALA A 194 20.17 14.76 6.96
N SER A 195 20.63 15.87 7.56
CA SER A 195 22.00 16.38 7.37
C SER A 195 23.06 15.59 8.17
N SER A 196 22.67 14.93 9.27
CA SER A 196 23.56 14.12 10.10
C SER A 196 23.62 12.64 9.70
N LEU A 197 22.75 12.23 8.77
CA LEU A 197 22.65 10.84 8.35
C LEU A 197 23.89 10.40 7.54
N ASN A 198 24.51 9.29 7.95
CA ASN A 198 25.49 8.61 7.12
C ASN A 198 24.77 7.99 5.89
N PRO A 199 25.08 8.39 4.66
CA PRO A 199 24.38 7.92 3.47
C PRO A 199 24.70 6.47 3.07
N ASP A 200 25.71 5.84 3.66
CA ASP A 200 26.18 4.53 3.22
C ASP A 200 25.10 3.45 3.32
N GLY A 201 24.81 2.82 2.19
CA GLY A 201 23.79 1.77 2.10
C GLY A 201 22.34 2.27 2.19
N ILE A 202 22.08 3.58 2.37
CA ILE A 202 20.72 4.14 2.46
C ILE A 202 20.26 4.60 1.08
N ASP A 203 19.08 4.13 0.67
CA ASP A 203 18.49 4.45 -0.62
C ASP A 203 17.68 5.74 -0.63
N LEU A 204 16.97 6.01 0.48
CA LEU A 204 16.05 7.12 0.58
C LEU A 204 15.61 7.41 2.04
N PHE A 205 15.10 8.62 2.24
CA PHE A 205 14.41 9.06 3.44
C PHE A 205 12.96 9.43 3.11
N GLU A 206 11.98 8.70 3.68
CA GLU A 206 10.55 8.81 3.40
C GLU A 206 9.87 9.73 4.40
N GLN A 207 9.09 10.69 3.88
CA GLN A 207 8.13 11.59 4.55
C GLN A 207 8.58 12.09 5.93
N PRO A 208 9.57 12.99 5.99
CA PRO A 208 10.09 13.50 7.27
C PRO A 208 9.07 14.27 8.08
N CYS A 209 8.37 15.22 7.49
CA CYS A 209 7.48 16.15 8.15
C CYS A 209 6.02 15.95 7.74
N GLU A 210 5.09 16.65 8.41
CA GLU A 210 3.65 16.56 8.11
C GLU A 210 3.34 16.72 6.63
N ALA A 211 2.27 16.06 6.18
CA ALA A 211 1.93 15.90 4.78
C ALA A 211 1.69 17.24 4.06
N ASP A 212 1.06 18.18 4.73
CA ASP A 212 0.70 19.48 4.17
C ASP A 212 1.80 20.54 4.36
N GLU A 213 2.84 20.22 5.14
CA GLU A 213 3.99 21.10 5.36
C GLU A 213 5.05 20.95 4.26
N TRP A 214 4.66 21.33 3.05
CA TRP A 214 5.54 21.28 1.88
C TRP A 214 6.83 22.08 2.04
N ALA A 215 6.78 23.22 2.74
CA ALA A 215 7.96 24.06 2.99
C ALA A 215 8.98 23.31 3.86
N ALA A 216 8.52 22.66 4.95
CA ALA A 216 9.38 21.88 5.83
C ALA A 216 9.98 20.67 5.10
N ASN A 217 9.17 19.89 4.35
CA ASN A 217 9.68 18.78 3.55
C ASN A 217 10.69 19.25 2.47
N THR A 218 10.49 20.43 1.89
CA THR A 218 11.45 21.05 0.95
C THR A 218 12.76 21.45 1.65
N ALA A 219 12.68 22.02 2.86
CA ALA A 219 13.87 22.37 3.63
C ALA A 219 14.70 21.12 3.98
N VAL A 220 14.04 20.05 4.40
CA VAL A 220 14.69 18.76 4.66
C VAL A 220 15.32 18.19 3.40
N ALA A 221 14.62 18.21 2.26
CA ALA A 221 15.15 17.71 0.99
C ALA A 221 16.45 18.40 0.58
N LYS A 222 16.54 19.71 0.82
CA LYS A 222 17.69 20.54 0.46
C LYS A 222 18.97 20.19 1.25
N VAL A 223 18.84 19.72 2.49
CA VAL A 223 19.99 19.41 3.36
C VAL A 223 20.25 17.92 3.50
N SER A 224 19.37 17.09 2.96
CA SER A 224 19.47 15.63 3.10
C SER A 224 20.68 15.06 2.37
N THR A 225 21.39 14.15 3.03
CA THR A 225 22.50 13.39 2.44
C THR A 225 22.05 12.27 1.51
N VAL A 226 20.74 11.95 1.51
CA VAL A 226 20.11 10.90 0.69
C VAL A 226 18.85 11.42 0.01
N PRO A 227 18.40 10.82 -1.10
CA PRO A 227 17.16 11.24 -1.77
C PRO A 227 15.95 11.19 -0.86
N LEU A 228 15.04 12.17 -0.94
CA LEU A 228 13.75 12.12 -0.29
C LEU A 228 12.71 11.41 -1.15
N MET A 229 11.83 10.68 -0.45
CA MET A 229 10.57 10.14 -0.97
C MET A 229 9.40 10.80 -0.22
N LEU A 230 8.41 11.32 -0.94
CA LEU A 230 7.17 11.81 -0.33
C LEU A 230 6.08 10.73 -0.44
N ASP A 231 5.42 10.44 0.69
CA ASP A 231 4.33 9.47 0.83
C ASP A 231 3.00 10.17 1.08
N GLU A 232 2.75 10.60 2.31
CA GLU A 232 1.47 11.17 2.72
C GLU A 232 1.16 12.52 2.07
N SER A 233 2.17 13.20 1.56
CA SER A 233 2.02 14.44 0.76
C SER A 233 1.49 14.18 -0.65
N ILE A 234 1.55 12.95 -1.16
CA ILE A 234 1.18 12.61 -2.53
C ILE A 234 -0.24 12.03 -2.55
N ARG A 235 -1.21 12.85 -2.93
CA ARG A 235 -2.64 12.49 -2.98
C ARG A 235 -3.21 12.63 -4.39
N THR A 236 -2.68 13.58 -5.18
CA THR A 236 -3.18 13.95 -6.50
C THR A 236 -2.07 14.06 -7.52
N ASP A 237 -2.44 14.15 -8.80
CA ASP A 237 -1.51 14.40 -9.90
C ASP A 237 -0.79 15.78 -9.73
N ALA A 238 -1.45 16.75 -9.10
CA ALA A 238 -0.84 18.05 -8.79
C ALA A 238 0.29 17.92 -7.76
N ASP A 239 0.13 17.03 -6.77
CA ASP A 239 1.16 16.77 -5.76
C ASP A 239 2.38 16.07 -6.38
N ILE A 240 2.19 15.16 -7.32
CA ILE A 240 3.28 14.53 -8.09
C ILE A 240 4.06 15.60 -8.85
N ASN A 241 3.36 16.52 -9.54
CA ASN A 241 4.00 17.63 -10.26
C ASN A 241 4.75 18.57 -9.31
N ARG A 242 4.19 18.86 -8.13
CA ARG A 242 4.84 19.68 -7.11
C ARG A 242 6.09 19.01 -6.56
N ALA A 243 6.02 17.71 -6.22
CA ALA A 243 7.15 16.93 -5.72
C ALA A 243 8.32 16.91 -6.73
N ALA A 244 8.02 16.77 -8.01
CA ALA A 244 9.03 16.80 -9.08
C ALA A 244 9.77 18.15 -9.21
N GLY A 245 9.18 19.24 -8.75
CA GLY A 245 9.79 20.56 -8.71
C GLY A 245 10.67 20.82 -7.48
N ILE A 246 10.76 19.90 -6.54
CA ILE A 246 11.55 20.07 -5.31
C ILE A 246 12.91 19.39 -5.49
N ASP A 247 13.98 20.19 -5.42
CA ASP A 247 15.33 19.63 -5.45
C ASP A 247 15.58 18.73 -4.22
N GLY A 248 16.22 17.56 -4.44
CA GLY A 248 16.41 16.53 -3.41
C GLY A 248 15.27 15.52 -3.29
N VAL A 249 14.04 15.81 -3.74
CA VAL A 249 12.98 14.81 -3.89
C VAL A 249 13.22 14.03 -5.18
N LYS A 250 13.38 12.72 -5.08
CA LYS A 250 13.64 11.85 -6.23
C LYS A 250 12.62 10.72 -6.36
N LEU A 251 11.79 10.52 -5.34
CA LEU A 251 10.81 9.44 -5.32
C LEU A 251 9.47 9.93 -4.78
N VAL A 252 8.41 9.24 -5.21
CA VAL A 252 7.08 9.34 -4.64
C VAL A 252 6.57 7.96 -4.26
N LYS A 253 5.85 7.89 -3.14
CA LYS A 253 5.15 6.67 -2.76
C LYS A 253 3.69 6.76 -3.18
N LEU A 254 3.26 5.78 -3.95
CA LEU A 254 1.89 5.64 -4.38
C LEU A 254 1.23 4.48 -3.64
N LYS A 255 -0.04 4.64 -3.32
CA LYS A 255 -0.88 3.58 -2.72
C LYS A 255 -2.13 3.45 -3.55
N LEU A 256 -2.44 2.24 -4.01
CA LEU A 256 -3.58 1.99 -4.88
C LEU A 256 -4.87 2.56 -4.30
N LYS A 257 -5.08 2.36 -2.99
CA LYS A 257 -6.24 2.87 -2.28
C LYS A 257 -6.29 4.40 -2.18
N ARG A 258 -5.15 5.09 -2.14
CA ARG A 258 -5.10 6.56 -2.07
C ARG A 258 -5.40 7.20 -3.41
N VAL A 259 -4.96 6.58 -4.50
CA VAL A 259 -5.21 7.11 -5.85
C VAL A 259 -6.54 6.64 -6.43
N GLY A 260 -7.23 5.69 -5.79
CA GLY A 260 -8.59 5.31 -6.14
C GLY A 260 -8.72 4.16 -7.15
N GLY A 261 -7.72 3.29 -7.34
CA GLY A 261 -7.85 2.09 -8.16
C GLY A 261 -6.80 1.92 -9.25
N VAL A 262 -6.97 0.85 -10.04
CA VAL A 262 -5.97 0.34 -10.99
C VAL A 262 -5.60 1.37 -12.07
N GLU A 263 -6.58 1.92 -12.78
CA GLU A 263 -6.36 2.85 -13.89
C GLU A 263 -5.72 4.16 -13.41
N ARG A 264 -6.18 4.67 -12.27
CA ARG A 264 -5.62 5.88 -11.65
C ARG A 264 -4.19 5.64 -11.14
N ALA A 265 -3.90 4.46 -10.59
CA ALA A 265 -2.54 4.10 -10.18
C ALA A 265 -1.57 4.04 -11.37
N ILE A 266 -1.97 3.41 -12.47
CA ILE A 266 -1.17 3.36 -13.72
C ILE A 266 -0.92 4.77 -14.24
N ARG A 267 -1.95 5.63 -14.27
CA ARG A 267 -1.81 7.04 -14.68
C ARG A 267 -0.85 7.80 -13.77
N ALA A 268 -1.00 7.70 -12.45
CA ALA A 268 -0.13 8.37 -11.48
C ALA A 268 1.33 7.89 -11.59
N MET A 269 1.57 6.58 -11.76
CA MET A 269 2.90 6.03 -11.99
C MET A 269 3.52 6.52 -13.30
N THR A 270 2.72 6.58 -14.37
CA THR A 270 3.17 7.11 -15.66
C THR A 270 3.54 8.58 -15.55
N LEU A 271 2.73 9.38 -14.85
CA LEU A 271 3.02 10.80 -14.58
C LEU A 271 4.32 10.95 -13.78
N ALA A 272 4.47 10.22 -12.68
CA ALA A 272 5.68 10.31 -11.84
C ALA A 272 6.95 10.01 -12.68
N ARG A 273 6.92 8.93 -13.47
CA ARG A 273 8.04 8.58 -14.38
C ARG A 273 8.31 9.65 -15.42
N SER A 274 7.27 10.23 -16.02
CA SER A 274 7.43 11.33 -17.00
C SER A 274 8.02 12.60 -16.40
N ARG A 275 7.93 12.76 -15.08
CA ARG A 275 8.53 13.86 -14.30
C ARG A 275 9.92 13.53 -13.76
N GLY A 276 10.48 12.37 -14.08
CA GLY A 276 11.80 11.93 -13.61
C GLY A 276 11.82 11.43 -12.17
N LEU A 277 10.65 11.15 -11.57
CA LEU A 277 10.54 10.59 -10.24
C LEU A 277 10.55 9.06 -10.30
N ASP A 278 11.30 8.44 -9.41
CA ASP A 278 11.14 7.01 -9.09
C ASP A 278 9.91 6.78 -8.22
N ILE A 279 9.47 5.52 -8.16
CA ILE A 279 8.22 5.13 -7.52
C ILE A 279 8.48 4.02 -6.51
N CYS A 280 7.89 4.16 -5.33
CA CYS A 280 7.58 3.04 -4.45
C CYS A 280 6.06 2.83 -4.47
N LEU A 281 5.61 1.62 -4.72
CA LEU A 281 4.18 1.27 -4.65
C LEU A 281 3.95 0.34 -3.48
N GLY A 282 2.79 0.48 -2.86
CA GLY A 282 2.27 -0.47 -1.91
C GLY A 282 2.02 0.08 -0.54
N ASP A 283 1.40 -0.77 0.22
CA ASP A 283 0.91 -0.47 1.55
C ASP A 283 1.27 -1.62 2.50
N GLY A 284 1.90 -1.27 3.59
CA GLY A 284 2.15 -2.20 4.68
C GLY A 284 0.88 -2.68 5.40
N VAL A 285 -0.31 -2.22 5.00
CA VAL A 285 -1.60 -2.49 5.65
C VAL A 285 -2.63 -2.89 4.58
N ALA A 286 -2.58 -4.15 4.14
CA ALA A 286 -3.43 -4.71 3.11
C ALA A 286 -3.48 -6.24 3.22
N THR A 287 -4.50 -6.87 2.63
CA THR A 287 -4.54 -8.34 2.48
C THR A 287 -3.83 -8.79 1.20
N GLU A 288 -3.87 -10.09 0.94
CA GLU A 288 -3.33 -10.69 -0.28
C GLU A 288 -3.99 -10.15 -1.55
N LEU A 289 -5.27 -9.78 -1.49
CA LEU A 289 -6.00 -9.22 -2.64
C LEU A 289 -5.36 -7.94 -3.15
N MET A 290 -5.23 -6.96 -2.27
CA MET A 290 -4.65 -5.66 -2.63
C MET A 290 -3.18 -5.82 -3.01
N CYS A 291 -2.40 -6.58 -2.22
CA CYS A 291 -0.98 -6.79 -2.50
C CYS A 291 -0.75 -7.46 -3.87
N TRP A 292 -1.61 -8.40 -4.27
CA TRP A 292 -1.56 -9.00 -5.61
C TRP A 292 -1.86 -7.98 -6.71
N VAL A 293 -2.91 -7.18 -6.55
CA VAL A 293 -3.26 -6.13 -7.53
C VAL A 293 -2.13 -5.12 -7.66
N GLU A 294 -1.59 -4.63 -6.54
CA GLU A 294 -0.45 -3.71 -6.53
C GLU A 294 0.78 -4.31 -7.21
N ALA A 295 1.11 -5.58 -6.91
CA ALA A 295 2.21 -6.28 -7.57
C ALA A 295 1.98 -6.38 -9.09
N CYS A 296 0.75 -6.70 -9.52
CA CYS A 296 0.41 -6.77 -10.93
C CYS A 296 0.58 -5.42 -11.66
N VAL A 297 0.06 -4.33 -11.08
CA VAL A 297 0.13 -3.00 -11.72
C VAL A 297 1.52 -2.38 -11.64
N SER A 298 2.35 -2.80 -10.68
CA SER A 298 3.71 -2.28 -10.50
C SER A 298 4.72 -2.77 -11.55
N ARG A 299 4.38 -3.82 -12.30
CA ARG A 299 5.27 -4.41 -13.33
C ARG A 299 5.69 -3.35 -14.36
N GLY A 300 6.99 -3.22 -14.55
CA GLY A 300 7.57 -2.25 -15.48
C GLY A 300 7.67 -0.81 -14.95
N PHE A 301 7.14 -0.54 -13.75
CA PHE A 301 7.25 0.77 -13.12
C PHE A 301 8.28 0.80 -11.98
N LEU A 302 8.41 -0.26 -11.18
CA LEU A 302 9.32 -0.27 -10.05
C LEU A 302 10.75 -0.61 -10.47
N SER A 303 11.69 0.17 -10.00
CA SER A 303 13.14 -0.08 -10.09
C SER A 303 13.72 -0.58 -8.74
N ARG A 304 12.93 -0.58 -7.68
CA ARG A 304 13.30 -0.88 -6.29
C ARG A 304 12.26 -1.81 -5.65
N ALA A 305 12.54 -2.27 -4.44
CA ALA A 305 11.59 -3.06 -3.66
C ALA A 305 10.31 -2.26 -3.36
N GLY A 306 9.16 -2.92 -3.51
CA GLY A 306 7.86 -2.37 -3.14
C GLY A 306 7.53 -2.57 -1.66
N ASP A 307 6.53 -1.84 -1.17
CA ASP A 307 6.05 -1.93 0.23
C ASP A 307 4.75 -2.76 0.34
N MET A 308 4.47 -3.63 -0.63
CA MET A 308 3.29 -4.50 -0.71
C MET A 308 3.40 -5.70 0.23
N ASN A 309 3.72 -5.47 1.50
CA ASN A 309 4.01 -6.52 2.48
C ASN A 309 2.91 -6.69 3.54
N GLY A 310 1.78 -6.01 3.39
CA GLY A 310 0.66 -6.06 4.34
C GLY A 310 0.16 -7.47 4.60
N PHE A 311 0.04 -8.27 3.55
CA PHE A 311 -0.45 -9.66 3.61
C PHE A 311 0.40 -10.61 4.46
N LEU A 312 1.63 -10.24 4.80
CA LEU A 312 2.53 -11.05 5.64
C LEU A 312 2.26 -10.87 7.15
N LYS A 313 1.40 -9.93 7.52
CA LYS A 313 1.17 -9.56 8.93
C LYS A 313 -0.01 -10.27 9.59
N PRO A 314 -1.17 -10.51 8.91
CA PRO A 314 -2.28 -11.25 9.51
C PRO A 314 -1.91 -12.70 9.85
N LYS A 315 -2.53 -13.23 10.91
CA LYS A 315 -2.39 -14.64 11.30
C LYS A 315 -3.02 -15.59 10.31
N VAL A 316 -3.98 -15.10 9.53
CA VAL A 316 -4.74 -15.88 8.55
C VAL A 316 -4.52 -15.35 7.15
N ARG A 317 -4.59 -16.24 6.18
CA ARG A 317 -4.57 -15.90 4.76
C ARG A 317 -5.99 -15.79 4.24
N LEU A 318 -6.24 -14.76 3.42
CA LEU A 318 -7.57 -14.53 2.84
C LEU A 318 -7.83 -15.40 1.60
N LEU A 319 -6.78 -15.89 0.96
CA LEU A 319 -6.88 -16.65 -0.29
C LEU A 319 -6.76 -18.16 -0.03
N ALA A 320 -7.63 -18.95 -0.68
CA ALA A 320 -7.55 -20.41 -0.69
C ALA A 320 -6.31 -20.91 -1.46
N ASN A 321 -5.85 -20.12 -2.46
CA ASN A 321 -4.59 -20.31 -3.18
C ASN A 321 -3.64 -19.16 -2.81
N PRO A 322 -2.87 -19.25 -1.71
CA PRO A 322 -2.09 -18.13 -1.18
C PRO A 322 -1.24 -17.43 -2.23
N LEU A 323 -1.12 -16.10 -2.12
CA LEU A 323 -0.25 -15.29 -2.99
C LEU A 323 1.17 -15.85 -2.94
N PRO A 324 1.74 -16.30 -4.09
CA PRO A 324 3.09 -16.86 -4.11
C PRO A 324 4.13 -15.84 -3.63
N PHE A 325 4.88 -16.25 -2.61
CA PHE A 325 5.91 -15.42 -2.00
C PHE A 325 7.15 -16.27 -1.73
N GLU A 326 8.28 -15.91 -2.35
CA GLU A 326 9.53 -16.65 -2.30
C GLU A 326 10.72 -15.68 -2.31
N ASP A 327 11.73 -15.95 -1.50
CA ASP A 327 12.99 -15.20 -1.46
C ASP A 327 12.77 -13.67 -1.38
N GLY A 328 11.88 -13.22 -0.49
CA GLY A 328 11.57 -11.81 -0.30
C GLY A 328 10.81 -11.15 -1.46
N CYS A 329 10.24 -11.93 -2.39
CA CYS A 329 9.53 -11.44 -3.57
C CYS A 329 8.10 -12.00 -3.64
N ILE A 330 7.13 -11.18 -4.04
CA ILE A 330 5.89 -11.68 -4.62
C ILE A 330 6.22 -12.26 -5.99
N VAL A 331 5.79 -13.51 -6.24
CA VAL A 331 6.03 -14.21 -7.51
C VAL A 331 4.73 -14.24 -8.31
N LEU A 332 4.64 -13.35 -9.27
CA LEU A 332 3.51 -13.31 -10.20
C LEU A 332 3.71 -14.40 -11.27
N ARG A 333 2.81 -15.39 -11.28
CA ARG A 333 2.87 -16.53 -12.22
C ARG A 333 1.79 -16.44 -13.29
N PRO A 334 2.09 -16.83 -14.55
CA PRO A 334 1.08 -17.01 -15.57
C PRO A 334 -0.01 -17.94 -15.10
N GLY A 335 -1.28 -17.54 -15.32
CA GLY A 335 -2.44 -18.34 -14.94
C GLY A 335 -2.85 -18.23 -13.46
N TYR A 336 -2.04 -17.65 -12.60
CA TYR A 336 -2.47 -17.39 -11.22
C TYR A 336 -3.55 -16.30 -11.19
N TRP A 337 -4.65 -16.59 -10.49
CA TRP A 337 -5.72 -15.66 -10.19
C TRP A 337 -6.18 -15.89 -8.74
N PRO A 338 -6.36 -14.85 -7.91
CA PRO A 338 -6.67 -15.03 -6.50
C PRO A 338 -8.05 -15.66 -6.31
N GLU A 339 -8.11 -16.67 -5.47
CA GLU A 339 -9.34 -17.36 -5.05
C GLU A 339 -9.59 -17.07 -3.58
N VAL A 340 -10.62 -16.29 -3.29
CA VAL A 340 -10.95 -15.91 -1.91
C VAL A 340 -11.52 -17.09 -1.15
N ASP A 341 -10.97 -17.39 0.04
CA ASP A 341 -11.47 -18.40 0.94
C ASP A 341 -12.74 -17.91 1.66
N ARG A 342 -13.88 -18.46 1.27
CA ARG A 342 -15.17 -18.07 1.82
C ARG A 342 -15.34 -18.50 3.28
N ALA A 343 -14.66 -19.54 3.73
CA ALA A 343 -14.69 -19.97 5.14
C ALA A 343 -13.92 -18.97 6.00
N VAL A 344 -12.77 -18.51 5.54
CA VAL A 344 -12.01 -17.45 6.21
C VAL A 344 -12.79 -16.14 6.25
N LEU A 345 -13.44 -15.74 5.12
CA LEU A 345 -14.31 -14.57 5.11
C LEU A 345 -15.37 -14.66 6.21
N SER A 346 -16.15 -15.76 6.24
CA SER A 346 -17.24 -15.93 7.21
C SER A 346 -16.76 -15.99 8.65
N ALA A 347 -15.59 -16.60 8.90
CA ALA A 347 -15.03 -16.72 10.25
C ALA A 347 -14.53 -15.38 10.83
N HIS A 348 -14.20 -14.42 9.97
CA HIS A 348 -13.64 -13.13 10.38
C HIS A 348 -14.55 -11.93 10.06
N GLU A 349 -15.74 -12.18 9.53
CA GLU A 349 -16.74 -11.16 9.21
C GLU A 349 -17.31 -10.55 10.49
N THR A 350 -17.30 -9.22 10.58
CA THR A 350 -17.91 -8.47 11.68
C THR A 350 -19.18 -7.73 11.25
N ARG A 351 -19.29 -7.47 9.94
CA ARG A 351 -20.42 -6.79 9.33
C ARG A 351 -20.51 -7.20 7.86
N SER A 352 -21.75 -7.44 7.37
CA SER A 352 -21.97 -7.70 5.95
C SER A 352 -23.30 -7.15 5.45
N GLU A 353 -23.36 -6.87 4.15
CA GLU A 353 -24.58 -6.47 3.45
C GLU A 353 -24.50 -6.96 1.99
N ARG A 354 -25.65 -7.36 1.44
CA ARG A 354 -25.76 -7.89 0.09
C ARG A 354 -26.81 -7.13 -0.69
N PHE A 355 -26.46 -6.74 -1.89
CA PHE A 355 -27.30 -6.04 -2.86
C PHE A 355 -27.52 -6.94 -4.07
N ALA A 356 -28.77 -7.23 -4.37
CA ALA A 356 -29.19 -7.99 -5.55
C ALA A 356 -30.54 -7.44 -6.02
N PRO A 357 -30.91 -7.63 -7.30
CA PRO A 357 -32.25 -7.29 -7.77
C PRO A 357 -33.30 -8.04 -6.92
N VAL A 358 -34.37 -7.34 -6.58
CA VAL A 358 -35.50 -8.00 -5.93
C VAL A 358 -36.06 -9.01 -6.93
N ALA A 359 -36.09 -10.29 -6.53
CA ALA A 359 -36.76 -11.29 -7.36
C ALA A 359 -38.21 -10.84 -7.58
N VAL A 360 -38.56 -10.51 -8.80
CA VAL A 360 -39.96 -10.28 -9.16
C VAL A 360 -40.60 -11.68 -9.12
N ALA A 361 -41.48 -11.86 -8.13
CA ALA A 361 -42.22 -13.10 -7.93
C ALA A 361 -43.25 -13.34 -9.02
#